data_bf6cfaf657644bb326d6f4e264c99d4b
#
_entry.id   bf6cfaf657644bb326d6f4e264c99d4b
#
_cell.length_a   1.000
_cell.length_b   1.000
_cell.length_c   1.000
_cell.angle_alpha   90.00
_cell.angle_beta   90.00
_cell.angle_gamma   90.00
#
_symmetry.space_group_name_H-M   'P 1'
#
loop_
_entity.id
_entity.type
_entity.pdbx_description
1 polymer ?
#
loop_
_entity_poly.entity_id
_entity_poly.type
_entity_poly.pdbx_seq_one_letter_code
_entity_poly.pdbx_strand_id
1 'polypeptide(L)'
;STVLSGSLGGFVGTSDTTMSVANVGGFVANEILSAKKVNATGFATEYLLVESASRDNPSSNTDFSGKLYVIRGYGAGVTGESGSLGDTPSTAQTYSGSQVIVSTGKVGTGYIRLNANPSDPFTPYIDIVERTGSGIYDVDLKARLGDLSGLSSARLHGANPANQFGLYSKNVFLEGGIVANTGSIGGIEMESGKLYNGVGTHGNSNTGFYVDSGSKFSLGDKLVWDGSTL
;
A
#
# COMPACT_ATOMS: atom_id res chain seq x y z
N SER A 1 4.81 -13.86 8.75
CA SER A 1 4.15 -13.72 10.05
C SER A 1 4.42 -14.93 10.94
N THR A 2 4.34 -14.74 12.23
CA THR A 2 4.45 -15.79 13.24
C THR A 2 3.51 -15.50 14.40
N VAL A 3 3.36 -16.45 15.31
CA VAL A 3 2.61 -16.28 16.55
C VAL A 3 3.53 -16.48 17.75
N LEU A 4 3.24 -15.81 18.86
CA LEU A 4 3.91 -16.04 20.14
C LEU A 4 3.63 -17.46 20.61
N SER A 5 4.69 -18.18 20.97
CA SER A 5 4.58 -19.54 21.51
C SER A 5 4.00 -19.50 22.94
N GLY A 6 2.97 -20.29 23.19
CA GLY A 6 2.36 -20.45 24.52
C GLY A 6 3.21 -21.22 25.53
N SER A 7 4.34 -21.79 25.11
CA SER A 7 5.09 -22.77 25.92
C SER A 7 5.99 -22.19 27.03
N LEU A 8 6.16 -20.86 27.10
CA LEU A 8 6.94 -20.18 28.13
C LEU A 8 6.08 -19.31 29.06
N GLY A 9 5.03 -19.89 29.66
CA GLY A 9 4.16 -19.13 30.55
C GLY A 9 3.22 -18.13 29.88
N GLY A 10 3.23 -18.04 28.55
CA GLY A 10 2.21 -17.40 27.77
C GLY A 10 2.14 -15.87 27.82
N PHE A 11 3.08 -15.21 28.46
CA PHE A 11 3.01 -13.77 28.67
C PHE A 11 4.33 -13.08 28.32
N VAL A 12 4.23 -12.03 27.50
CA VAL A 12 5.35 -11.14 27.19
C VAL A 12 5.06 -9.80 27.84
N GLY A 13 5.89 -9.42 28.79
CA GLY A 13 5.80 -8.14 29.48
C GLY A 13 6.29 -6.97 28.62
N THR A 14 6.05 -5.76 29.09
CA THR A 14 6.47 -4.54 28.37
C THR A 14 7.98 -4.34 28.33
N SER A 15 8.72 -4.95 29.26
CA SER A 15 10.20 -4.89 29.34
C SER A 15 10.90 -6.05 28.67
N ASP A 16 10.16 -7.09 28.23
CA ASP A 16 10.77 -8.27 27.63
C ASP A 16 11.22 -7.97 26.21
N THR A 17 12.50 -8.10 25.94
CA THR A 17 13.11 -7.91 24.62
C THR A 17 13.31 -9.22 23.87
N THR A 18 12.98 -10.35 24.50
CA THR A 18 13.04 -11.69 23.91
C THR A 18 11.64 -12.27 23.81
N MET A 19 11.26 -12.67 22.61
CA MET A 19 9.96 -13.24 22.31
C MET A 19 10.09 -14.65 21.77
N SER A 20 9.53 -15.64 22.46
CA SER A 20 9.42 -16.99 21.92
C SER A 20 8.31 -17.07 20.90
N VAL A 21 8.61 -17.57 19.71
CA VAL A 21 7.66 -17.64 18.59
C VAL A 21 7.62 -19.04 17.99
N ALA A 22 6.49 -19.37 17.39
CA ALA A 22 6.29 -20.68 16.78
C ALA A 22 7.14 -20.89 15.51
N ASN A 23 7.54 -19.81 14.85
CA ASN A 23 8.37 -19.88 13.66
C ASN A 23 9.25 -18.62 13.53
N VAL A 24 10.56 -18.80 13.53
CA VAL A 24 11.55 -17.74 13.29
C VAL A 24 12.08 -17.73 11.86
N GLY A 25 11.62 -18.65 11.02
CA GLY A 25 12.09 -18.77 9.62
C GLY A 25 11.78 -17.52 8.82
N GLY A 26 12.83 -16.95 8.23
CA GLY A 26 12.72 -15.77 7.38
C GLY A 26 12.81 -14.42 8.09
N PHE A 27 12.82 -14.37 9.43
CA PHE A 27 13.08 -13.12 10.14
C PHE A 27 14.59 -12.82 10.21
N VAL A 28 14.91 -11.57 9.96
CA VAL A 28 16.31 -11.12 9.91
C VAL A 28 16.49 -9.79 10.66
N ALA A 29 17.72 -9.48 11.02
CA ALA A 29 18.04 -8.20 11.66
C ALA A 29 17.61 -6.99 10.82
N ASN A 30 17.21 -5.92 11.50
CA ASN A 30 16.68 -4.66 10.94
C ASN A 30 15.32 -4.81 10.25
N GLU A 31 14.61 -5.90 10.45
CA GLU A 31 13.23 -6.07 10.02
C GLU A 31 12.28 -5.43 11.04
N ILE A 32 11.29 -4.69 10.55
CA ILE A 32 10.27 -4.09 11.41
C ILE A 32 9.05 -5.02 11.41
N LEU A 33 8.62 -5.38 12.61
CA LEU A 33 7.43 -6.18 12.84
C LEU A 33 6.32 -5.32 13.43
N SER A 34 5.07 -5.72 13.24
CA SER A 34 3.91 -5.14 13.89
C SER A 34 3.14 -6.19 14.67
N ALA A 35 2.68 -5.82 15.85
CA ALA A 35 1.78 -6.61 16.68
C ALA A 35 0.60 -5.72 17.11
N LYS A 36 -0.62 -6.19 16.88
CA LYS A 36 -1.84 -5.44 17.21
C LYS A 36 -2.49 -6.03 18.44
N LYS A 37 -2.64 -5.23 19.49
CA LYS A 37 -3.36 -5.60 20.70
C LYS A 37 -4.72 -4.92 20.71
N VAL A 38 -5.78 -5.71 20.88
CA VAL A 38 -7.14 -5.20 21.10
C VAL A 38 -7.20 -4.44 22.43
N ASN A 39 -7.81 -3.29 22.43
CA ASN A 39 -8.10 -2.47 23.59
C ASN A 39 -9.56 -1.95 23.54
N ALA A 40 -9.97 -1.19 24.52
CA ALA A 40 -11.34 -0.70 24.65
C ALA A 40 -11.78 0.24 23.50
N THR A 41 -10.85 0.84 22.76
CA THR A 41 -11.10 1.83 21.70
C THR A 41 -10.70 1.33 20.32
N GLY A 42 -10.29 0.05 20.17
CA GLY A 42 -9.83 -0.56 18.92
C GLY A 42 -8.55 -1.35 19.09
N PHE A 43 -7.45 -0.90 18.50
CA PHE A 43 -6.16 -1.58 18.57
C PHE A 43 -5.06 -0.62 19.01
N ALA A 44 -4.14 -1.13 19.84
CA ALA A 44 -2.81 -0.56 20.00
C ALA A 44 -1.86 -1.33 19.05
N THR A 45 -1.18 -0.63 18.15
CA THR A 45 -0.19 -1.24 17.26
C THR A 45 1.20 -0.96 17.79
N GLU A 46 1.87 -1.99 18.28
CA GLU A 46 3.27 -1.91 18.62
C GLU A 46 4.12 -2.33 17.43
N TYR A 47 5.15 -1.53 17.13
CA TYR A 47 6.21 -1.94 16.22
C TYR A 47 7.42 -2.44 16.99
N LEU A 48 8.10 -3.42 16.42
CA LEU A 48 9.25 -4.11 16.98
C LEU A 48 10.36 -4.08 15.94
N LEU A 49 11.58 -3.70 16.33
CA LEU A 49 12.74 -3.84 15.45
C LEU A 49 13.48 -5.12 15.81
N VAL A 50 13.66 -6.01 14.85
CA VAL A 50 14.41 -7.26 15.04
C VAL A 50 15.91 -6.97 15.12
N GLU A 51 16.53 -7.34 16.22
CA GLU A 51 17.98 -7.33 16.38
C GLU A 51 18.59 -8.65 15.90
N SER A 52 17.97 -9.76 16.26
CA SER A 52 18.37 -11.10 15.78
C SER A 52 17.23 -12.10 15.96
N ALA A 53 17.39 -13.27 15.32
CA ALA A 53 16.51 -14.41 15.47
C ALA A 53 17.33 -15.68 15.67
N SER A 54 16.88 -16.57 16.55
CA SER A 54 17.55 -17.85 16.77
C SER A 54 16.53 -18.98 16.85
N ARG A 55 16.85 -20.12 16.23
CA ARG A 55 16.04 -21.33 16.33
C ARG A 55 16.37 -22.08 17.61
N ASP A 56 15.35 -22.64 18.25
CA ASP A 56 15.52 -23.49 19.42
C ASP A 56 16.23 -24.83 19.03
N ASN A 57 15.93 -25.34 17.83
CA ASN A 57 16.59 -26.50 17.26
C ASN A 57 17.10 -26.25 15.84
N PRO A 58 18.33 -25.72 15.67
CA PRO A 58 18.88 -25.40 14.36
C PRO A 58 19.04 -26.60 13.41
N SER A 59 19.14 -27.81 13.96
CA SER A 59 19.32 -29.06 13.17
C SER A 59 18.01 -29.66 12.67
N SER A 60 16.86 -29.19 13.17
CA SER A 60 15.56 -29.69 12.72
C SER A 60 15.15 -29.12 11.37
N ASN A 61 14.59 -29.95 10.51
CA ASN A 61 14.01 -29.53 9.24
C ASN A 61 12.46 -29.31 9.33
N THR A 62 11.88 -29.57 10.48
CA THR A 62 10.42 -29.50 10.70
C THR A 62 10.03 -28.58 11.85
N ASP A 63 10.93 -28.33 12.81
CA ASP A 63 10.71 -27.41 13.92
C ASP A 63 11.43 -26.07 13.64
N PHE A 64 10.66 -25.03 13.45
CA PHE A 64 11.12 -23.67 13.22
C PHE A 64 10.87 -22.74 14.42
N SER A 65 10.46 -23.31 15.57
CA SER A 65 10.30 -22.54 16.81
C SER A 65 11.61 -21.88 17.22
N GLY A 66 11.49 -20.76 17.93
CA GLY A 66 12.67 -20.04 18.36
C GLY A 66 12.37 -18.71 19.03
N LYS A 67 13.38 -17.88 19.06
CA LYS A 67 13.37 -16.59 19.75
C LYS A 67 13.65 -15.46 18.78
N LEU A 68 12.87 -14.40 18.91
CA LEU A 68 13.15 -13.10 18.33
C LEU A 68 13.69 -12.19 19.44
N TYR A 69 14.82 -11.55 19.18
CA TYR A 69 15.38 -10.51 20.03
C TYR A 69 15.03 -9.17 19.38
N VAL A 70 14.32 -8.29 20.10
CA VAL A 70 13.69 -7.12 19.53
C VAL A 70 13.84 -5.89 20.39
N ILE A 71 13.91 -4.73 19.74
CA ILE A 71 13.64 -3.44 20.37
C ILE A 71 12.13 -3.26 20.43
N ARG A 72 11.59 -3.07 21.62
CA ARG A 72 10.16 -2.92 21.91
C ARG A 72 9.70 -1.48 21.70
N GLY A 73 8.42 -1.30 21.34
CA GLY A 73 7.84 0.03 21.15
C GLY A 73 8.59 0.87 20.12
N TYR A 74 9.13 0.24 19.08
CA TYR A 74 9.94 0.90 18.06
C TYR A 74 9.14 2.00 17.37
N GLY A 75 9.70 3.22 17.34
CA GLY A 75 9.02 4.38 16.78
C GLY A 75 7.88 4.95 17.64
N ALA A 76 7.70 4.51 18.90
CA ALA A 76 6.73 5.10 19.80
C ALA A 76 7.01 6.59 19.99
N GLY A 77 5.97 7.43 19.86
CA GLY A 77 6.09 8.89 19.92
C GLY A 77 6.53 9.56 18.61
N VAL A 78 6.86 8.82 17.57
CA VAL A 78 7.10 9.38 16.24
C VAL A 78 5.76 9.78 15.64
N THR A 79 5.63 11.07 15.31
CA THR A 79 4.51 11.58 14.51
C THR A 79 4.89 11.54 13.04
N GLY A 80 4.13 10.83 12.24
CA GLY A 80 4.31 10.71 10.81
C GLY A 80 2.98 10.81 10.10
N GLU A 81 2.96 10.57 8.81
CA GLU A 81 1.73 10.45 8.04
C GLU A 81 0.93 9.24 8.57
N SER A 82 0.18 9.47 9.64
CA SER A 82 -0.85 8.54 10.09
C SER A 82 -1.91 8.47 9.01
N GLY A 83 -2.40 7.30 8.70
CA GLY A 83 -3.46 7.11 7.72
C GLY A 83 -3.13 5.95 6.79
N SER A 84 -3.00 6.19 5.49
CA SER A 84 -3.00 5.14 4.48
C SER A 84 -1.83 4.14 4.54
N LEU A 85 -0.72 4.42 5.21
CA LEU A 85 0.47 3.57 5.15
C LEU A 85 0.96 2.98 6.48
N GLY A 86 0.43 3.40 7.62
CA GLY A 86 0.81 2.85 8.92
C GLY A 86 -0.12 3.26 10.05
N ASP A 87 -0.18 2.44 11.08
CA ASP A 87 -0.91 2.77 12.31
C ASP A 87 -0.03 3.64 13.23
N THR A 88 -0.65 4.44 14.09
CA THR A 88 0.08 5.18 15.12
C THR A 88 0.82 4.19 16.04
N PRO A 89 2.15 4.33 16.20
CA PRO A 89 2.93 3.42 17.02
C PRO A 89 2.61 3.60 18.49
N SER A 90 2.35 2.50 19.18
CA SER A 90 2.20 2.46 20.63
C SER A 90 3.54 2.16 21.31
N THR A 91 3.64 2.52 22.58
CA THR A 91 4.67 1.97 23.47
C THR A 91 4.53 0.45 23.60
N ALA A 92 5.54 -0.20 24.21
CA ALA A 92 5.54 -1.63 24.42
C ALA A 92 4.25 -2.12 25.12
N GLN A 93 3.64 -3.14 24.56
CA GLN A 93 2.40 -3.76 25.03
C GLN A 93 2.68 -5.10 25.71
N THR A 94 1.75 -5.55 26.52
CA THR A 94 1.77 -6.91 27.05
C THR A 94 1.05 -7.85 26.09
N TYR A 95 1.62 -9.02 25.83
CA TYR A 95 1.02 -10.03 24.97
C TYR A 95 0.86 -11.37 25.68
N SER A 96 -0.17 -12.11 25.33
CA SER A 96 -0.36 -13.52 25.69
C SER A 96 0.09 -14.42 24.53
N GLY A 97 0.17 -15.71 24.78
CA GLY A 97 0.40 -16.70 23.73
C GLY A 97 -0.63 -16.58 22.61
N SER A 98 -0.26 -17.04 21.41
CA SER A 98 -1.05 -16.95 20.18
C SER A 98 -1.20 -15.54 19.59
N GLN A 99 -0.56 -14.51 20.16
CA GLN A 99 -0.51 -13.19 19.52
C GLN A 99 0.18 -13.27 18.17
N VAL A 100 -0.46 -12.77 17.14
CA VAL A 100 0.10 -12.70 15.77
C VAL A 100 1.08 -11.53 15.70
N ILE A 101 2.26 -11.81 15.14
CA ILE A 101 3.28 -10.82 14.80
C ILE A 101 3.49 -10.88 13.29
N VAL A 102 3.44 -9.73 12.64
CA VAL A 102 3.52 -9.61 11.18
C VAL A 102 4.74 -8.77 10.79
N SER A 103 5.52 -9.26 9.84
CA SER A 103 6.61 -8.48 9.25
C SER A 103 6.05 -7.36 8.38
N THR A 104 6.64 -6.18 8.52
CA THR A 104 6.47 -5.05 7.60
C THR A 104 7.73 -4.79 6.79
N GLY A 105 8.64 -5.77 6.77
CA GLY A 105 9.85 -5.76 5.98
C GLY A 105 11.01 -4.96 6.57
N LYS A 106 12.11 -4.95 5.84
CA LYS A 106 13.29 -4.11 6.05
C LYS A 106 13.55 -3.26 4.81
N VAL A 107 14.48 -2.32 4.89
CA VAL A 107 14.88 -1.48 3.75
C VAL A 107 15.16 -2.34 2.50
N GLY A 108 14.55 -1.97 1.38
CA GLY A 108 14.64 -2.70 0.11
C GLY A 108 13.72 -3.90 -0.02
N THR A 109 12.90 -4.18 1.00
CA THR A 109 11.78 -5.14 0.94
C THR A 109 10.48 -4.44 1.27
N GLY A 110 9.41 -5.17 1.49
CA GLY A 110 8.12 -4.56 1.83
C GLY A 110 7.09 -5.58 2.28
N TYR A 111 5.83 -5.20 2.15
CA TYR A 111 4.72 -6.02 2.57
C TYR A 111 3.47 -5.79 1.71
N ILE A 112 2.58 -6.76 1.74
CA ILE A 112 1.23 -6.62 1.20
C ILE A 112 0.30 -6.35 2.38
N ARG A 113 -0.50 -5.30 2.26
CA ARG A 113 -1.51 -4.92 3.25
C ARG A 113 -2.90 -5.16 2.69
N LEU A 114 -3.69 -5.93 3.41
CA LEU A 114 -5.12 -6.09 3.19
C LEU A 114 -5.85 -5.27 4.26
N ASN A 115 -6.68 -4.34 3.87
CA ASN A 115 -7.44 -3.53 4.81
C ASN A 115 -8.93 -3.54 4.47
N ALA A 116 -9.74 -4.02 5.40
CA ALA A 116 -11.19 -4.01 5.36
C ALA A 116 -11.76 -3.56 6.73
N ASN A 117 -11.00 -2.74 7.47
CA ASN A 117 -11.42 -2.27 8.78
C ASN A 117 -12.59 -1.28 8.64
N PRO A 118 -13.76 -1.56 9.22
CA PRO A 118 -14.93 -0.68 9.10
C PRO A 118 -14.75 0.69 9.79
N SER A 119 -13.74 0.83 10.65
CA SER A 119 -13.39 2.11 11.28
C SER A 119 -12.47 2.99 10.43
N ASP A 120 -11.95 2.46 9.32
CA ASP A 120 -11.17 3.23 8.33
C ASP A 120 -12.12 3.64 7.18
N PRO A 121 -12.39 4.94 6.97
CA PRO A 121 -13.33 5.39 5.95
C PRO A 121 -12.84 5.17 4.50
N PHE A 122 -11.58 4.72 4.32
CA PHE A 122 -10.94 4.55 3.03
C PHE A 122 -10.71 3.08 2.66
N THR A 123 -11.61 2.21 3.07
CA THR A 123 -11.55 0.76 2.82
C THR A 123 -12.71 0.27 1.96
N PRO A 124 -12.62 -0.93 1.34
CA PRO A 124 -11.51 -1.89 1.39
C PRO A 124 -10.42 -1.66 0.35
N TYR A 125 -9.18 -2.10 0.64
CA TYR A 125 -8.09 -2.06 -0.33
C TYR A 125 -7.00 -3.12 -0.09
N ILE A 126 -6.21 -3.36 -1.13
CA ILE A 126 -4.96 -4.14 -1.11
C ILE A 126 -3.84 -3.19 -1.51
N ASP A 127 -2.82 -3.06 -0.66
CA ASP A 127 -1.62 -2.27 -0.91
C ASP A 127 -0.40 -3.15 -1.12
N ILE A 128 0.46 -2.76 -2.06
CA ILE A 128 1.83 -3.22 -2.20
C ILE A 128 2.73 -2.06 -1.76
N VAL A 129 3.47 -2.27 -0.69
CA VAL A 129 4.25 -1.23 -0.02
C VAL A 129 5.72 -1.66 0.04
N GLU A 130 6.62 -0.76 -0.36
CA GLU A 130 8.07 -0.93 -0.19
C GLU A 130 8.53 -0.15 1.04
N ARG A 131 9.45 -0.73 1.81
CA ARG A 131 10.14 -0.04 2.90
C ARG A 131 11.40 0.64 2.36
N THR A 132 11.43 1.96 2.46
CA THR A 132 12.49 2.81 1.90
C THR A 132 13.53 3.26 2.93
N GLY A 133 13.20 3.10 4.21
CA GLY A 133 14.09 3.49 5.32
C GLY A 133 13.82 2.70 6.61
N SER A 134 14.58 3.02 7.66
CA SER A 134 14.49 2.33 8.95
C SER A 134 13.36 2.84 9.85
N GLY A 135 12.79 3.99 9.57
CA GLY A 135 11.62 4.49 10.31
C GLY A 135 10.35 3.70 10.00
N ILE A 136 9.42 3.67 10.93
CA ILE A 136 8.15 2.94 10.76
C ILE A 136 7.32 3.50 9.60
N TYR A 137 7.43 4.80 9.31
CA TYR A 137 6.74 5.50 8.22
C TYR A 137 7.59 5.65 6.95
N ASP A 138 8.83 5.15 6.95
CA ASP A 138 9.68 5.15 5.77
C ASP A 138 9.24 4.07 4.79
N VAL A 139 8.07 4.29 4.21
CA VAL A 139 7.39 3.37 3.29
C VAL A 139 6.86 4.12 2.08
N ASP A 140 6.83 3.45 0.94
CA ASP A 140 6.32 3.99 -0.31
C ASP A 140 5.27 3.05 -0.91
N LEU A 141 4.09 3.59 -1.20
CA LEU A 141 3.02 2.84 -1.86
C LEU A 141 3.37 2.66 -3.34
N LYS A 142 3.53 1.41 -3.76
CA LYS A 142 3.81 1.04 -5.16
C LYS A 142 2.56 0.77 -5.97
N ALA A 143 1.57 0.12 -5.35
CA ALA A 143 0.27 -0.13 -5.97
C ALA A 143 -0.83 -0.23 -4.92
N ARG A 144 -2.05 0.16 -5.28
CA ARG A 144 -3.29 -0.07 -4.54
C ARG A 144 -4.36 -0.59 -5.47
N LEU A 145 -5.06 -1.63 -5.07
CA LEU A 145 -6.30 -2.09 -5.68
C LEU A 145 -7.43 -1.96 -4.66
N GLY A 146 -8.48 -1.24 -5.00
CA GLY A 146 -9.64 -1.01 -4.14
C GLY A 146 -9.99 0.45 -4.01
N ASP A 147 -10.35 0.89 -2.80
CA ASP A 147 -10.70 2.28 -2.52
C ASP A 147 -9.47 3.19 -2.62
N LEU A 148 -9.52 4.16 -3.52
CA LEU A 148 -8.46 5.14 -3.76
C LEU A 148 -8.69 6.46 -3.02
N SER A 149 -9.83 6.64 -2.35
CA SER A 149 -10.24 7.90 -1.74
C SER A 149 -9.29 8.40 -0.65
N GLY A 150 -8.52 7.50 -0.03
CA GLY A 150 -7.46 7.84 0.92
C GLY A 150 -6.13 8.28 0.30
N LEU A 151 -6.00 8.27 -1.05
CA LEU A 151 -4.80 8.72 -1.74
C LEU A 151 -4.86 10.22 -2.01
N SER A 152 -3.68 10.88 -1.99
CA SER A 152 -3.62 12.29 -2.37
C SER A 152 -3.84 12.47 -3.88
N SER A 153 -4.47 13.57 -4.28
CA SER A 153 -4.62 13.94 -5.69
C SER A 153 -3.28 14.05 -6.44
N ALA A 154 -2.20 14.41 -5.75
CA ALA A 154 -0.87 14.44 -6.33
C ALA A 154 -0.40 13.05 -6.79
N ARG A 155 -0.73 11.97 -6.06
CA ARG A 155 -0.45 10.58 -6.48
C ARG A 155 -1.26 10.18 -7.71
N LEU A 156 -2.43 10.75 -7.88
CA LEU A 156 -3.37 10.46 -8.98
C LEU A 156 -3.26 11.52 -10.11
N HIS A 157 -2.14 12.24 -10.18
CA HIS A 157 -1.89 13.27 -11.21
C HIS A 157 -3.02 14.30 -11.32
N GLY A 158 -3.60 14.70 -10.20
CA GLY A 158 -4.67 15.70 -10.13
C GLY A 158 -6.09 15.12 -10.20
N ALA A 159 -6.26 13.82 -10.46
CA ALA A 159 -7.58 13.20 -10.38
C ALA A 159 -8.13 13.25 -8.95
N ASN A 160 -9.45 13.44 -8.83
CA ASN A 160 -10.12 13.41 -7.53
C ASN A 160 -10.31 11.96 -7.09
N PRO A 161 -9.70 11.50 -5.97
CA PRO A 161 -9.84 10.14 -5.50
C PRO A 161 -11.16 9.86 -4.79
N ALA A 162 -11.96 10.87 -4.48
CA ALA A 162 -13.18 10.70 -3.71
C ALA A 162 -14.14 9.70 -4.36
N ASN A 163 -14.56 8.70 -3.60
CA ASN A 163 -15.46 7.62 -4.02
C ASN A 163 -14.96 6.81 -5.24
N GLN A 164 -13.66 6.74 -5.44
CA GLN A 164 -13.05 6.00 -6.55
C GLN A 164 -12.59 4.61 -6.09
N PHE A 165 -13.09 3.58 -6.76
CA PHE A 165 -12.54 2.23 -6.70
C PHE A 165 -11.75 1.96 -7.97
N GLY A 166 -10.52 1.46 -7.83
CA GLY A 166 -9.68 1.23 -9.00
C GLY A 166 -8.31 0.67 -8.69
N LEU A 167 -7.44 0.80 -9.66
CA LEU A 167 -6.03 0.44 -9.56
C LEU A 167 -5.17 1.70 -9.62
N TYR A 168 -4.41 1.97 -8.56
CA TYR A 168 -3.26 2.86 -8.59
C TYR A 168 -1.99 2.01 -8.71
N SER A 169 -1.11 2.34 -9.64
CA SER A 169 0.22 1.73 -9.76
C SER A 169 1.19 2.73 -10.38
N LYS A 170 2.47 2.69 -9.95
CA LYS A 170 3.52 3.53 -10.56
C LYS A 170 3.82 3.12 -12.01
N ASN A 171 3.74 1.82 -12.31
CA ASN A 171 3.92 1.29 -13.67
C ASN A 171 2.88 0.21 -13.93
N VAL A 172 2.34 0.21 -15.14
CA VAL A 172 1.43 -0.83 -15.62
C VAL A 172 1.93 -1.31 -16.97
N PHE A 173 2.16 -2.62 -17.08
CA PHE A 173 2.47 -3.31 -18.33
C PHE A 173 1.30 -4.22 -18.65
N LEU A 174 0.66 -3.98 -19.79
CA LEU A 174 -0.51 -4.74 -20.21
C LEU A 174 -0.18 -5.50 -21.50
N GLU A 175 -0.51 -6.79 -21.52
CA GLU A 175 -0.48 -7.64 -22.69
C GLU A 175 -1.92 -8.03 -23.02
N GLY A 176 -2.42 -7.58 -24.18
CA GLY A 176 -3.82 -7.78 -24.59
C GLY A 176 -4.56 -6.48 -24.85
N GLY A 177 -5.87 -6.52 -24.74
CA GLY A 177 -6.74 -5.38 -25.02
C GLY A 177 -7.02 -4.52 -23.80
N ILE A 178 -7.26 -3.22 -24.03
CA ILE A 178 -7.80 -2.28 -23.04
C ILE A 178 -9.17 -1.82 -23.55
N VAL A 179 -10.19 -1.94 -22.71
CA VAL A 179 -11.51 -1.37 -22.96
C VAL A 179 -11.74 -0.26 -21.93
N ALA A 180 -11.85 0.97 -22.41
CA ALA A 180 -12.14 2.13 -21.60
C ALA A 180 -13.22 2.97 -22.28
N ASN A 181 -14.24 3.38 -21.51
CA ASN A 181 -15.30 4.27 -22.01
C ASN A 181 -14.88 5.74 -21.94
N THR A 182 -14.11 6.07 -20.91
CA THR A 182 -13.60 7.43 -20.66
C THR A 182 -12.25 7.34 -19.98
N GLY A 183 -11.43 8.35 -20.12
CA GLY A 183 -10.12 8.43 -19.47
C GLY A 183 -9.22 9.47 -20.08
N SER A 184 -7.98 9.53 -19.57
CA SER A 184 -6.92 10.38 -20.11
C SER A 184 -5.61 9.61 -20.17
N ILE A 185 -4.90 9.69 -21.28
CA ILE A 185 -3.58 9.10 -21.49
C ILE A 185 -2.65 10.16 -22.07
N GLY A 186 -1.64 10.58 -21.30
CA GLY A 186 -0.66 11.55 -21.76
C GLY A 186 -1.25 12.91 -22.17
N GLY A 187 -2.37 13.31 -21.57
CA GLY A 187 -3.08 14.55 -21.91
C GLY A 187 -4.01 14.44 -23.13
N ILE A 188 -4.17 13.24 -23.69
CA ILE A 188 -5.24 12.93 -24.63
C ILE A 188 -6.43 12.40 -23.84
N GLU A 189 -7.55 13.10 -23.92
CA GLU A 189 -8.81 12.71 -23.32
C GLU A 189 -9.54 11.71 -24.22
N MET A 190 -10.09 10.69 -23.59
CA MET A 190 -10.99 9.71 -24.21
C MET A 190 -12.39 9.92 -23.64
N GLU A 191 -13.34 10.18 -24.52
CA GLU A 191 -14.76 10.15 -24.22
C GLU A 191 -15.46 9.22 -25.22
N SER A 192 -16.72 8.87 -24.93
CA SER A 192 -17.46 8.03 -25.84
C SER A 192 -17.48 8.59 -27.27
N GLY A 193 -16.85 7.85 -28.17
CA GLY A 193 -16.80 8.19 -29.60
C GLY A 193 -15.81 9.28 -30.00
N LYS A 194 -14.93 9.77 -29.10
CA LYS A 194 -13.88 10.75 -29.47
C LYS A 194 -12.61 10.65 -28.64
N LEU A 195 -11.52 11.10 -29.29
CA LEU A 195 -10.21 11.34 -28.68
C LEU A 195 -9.80 12.78 -28.97
N TYR A 196 -9.33 13.52 -27.95
CA TYR A 196 -8.94 14.91 -28.12
C TYR A 196 -7.97 15.38 -27.02
N ASN A 197 -7.36 16.56 -27.23
CA ASN A 197 -6.78 17.33 -26.15
C ASN A 197 -7.31 18.77 -26.19
N GLY A 198 -7.27 19.47 -25.04
CA GLY A 198 -7.82 20.80 -24.89
C GLY A 198 -9.34 20.79 -24.68
N VAL A 199 -10.09 21.67 -25.35
CA VAL A 199 -11.54 21.84 -25.10
C VAL A 199 -12.43 20.78 -25.76
N GLY A 200 -11.88 19.87 -26.56
CA GLY A 200 -12.61 18.75 -27.15
C GLY A 200 -13.70 19.14 -28.19
N THR A 201 -13.52 20.26 -28.86
CA THR A 201 -14.41 20.76 -29.92
C THR A 201 -13.71 20.70 -31.26
N HIS A 202 -14.32 20.04 -32.27
CA HIS A 202 -13.80 19.95 -33.64
C HIS A 202 -13.56 21.31 -34.25
N GLY A 203 -12.40 21.51 -34.86
CA GLY A 203 -12.03 22.75 -35.56
C GLY A 203 -11.82 23.97 -34.64
N ASN A 204 -11.66 23.77 -33.33
CA ASN A 204 -11.44 24.85 -32.39
C ASN A 204 -9.96 25.07 -32.14
N SER A 205 -9.52 26.35 -32.10
CA SER A 205 -8.11 26.73 -31.90
C SER A 205 -7.52 26.26 -30.58
N ASN A 206 -8.35 26.01 -29.55
CA ASN A 206 -7.96 25.50 -28.23
C ASN A 206 -8.08 23.96 -28.12
N THR A 207 -8.33 23.25 -29.21
CA THR A 207 -8.30 21.79 -29.34
C THR A 207 -7.13 21.42 -30.24
N GLY A 208 -5.98 21.08 -29.65
CA GLY A 208 -4.78 20.81 -30.42
C GLY A 208 -4.88 19.57 -31.31
N PHE A 209 -5.63 18.55 -30.87
CA PHE A 209 -5.92 17.31 -31.58
C PHE A 209 -7.36 16.90 -31.33
N TYR A 210 -8.04 16.42 -32.38
CA TYR A 210 -9.42 15.89 -32.26
C TYR A 210 -9.65 14.81 -33.34
N VAL A 211 -10.28 13.72 -32.94
CA VAL A 211 -10.85 12.71 -33.83
C VAL A 211 -12.11 12.13 -33.19
N ASP A 212 -13.14 11.84 -33.97
CA ASP A 212 -14.37 11.23 -33.51
C ASP A 212 -14.88 10.07 -34.38
N SER A 213 -15.87 9.35 -33.86
CA SER A 213 -16.53 8.24 -34.55
C SER A 213 -17.37 8.69 -35.77
N GLY A 214 -17.64 9.99 -35.93
CA GLY A 214 -18.26 10.59 -37.11
C GLY A 214 -17.28 10.93 -38.23
N SER A 215 -16.06 10.37 -38.16
CA SER A 215 -14.97 10.58 -39.11
C SER A 215 -14.44 12.03 -39.18
N LYS A 216 -14.69 12.85 -38.16
CA LYS A 216 -14.13 14.18 -38.05
C LYS A 216 -12.74 14.15 -37.46
N PHE A 217 -11.85 14.99 -38.03
CA PHE A 217 -10.48 15.16 -37.57
C PHE A 217 -10.08 16.63 -37.60
N SER A 218 -9.35 17.10 -36.58
CA SER A 218 -8.73 18.43 -36.67
C SER A 218 -7.44 18.55 -35.84
N LEU A 219 -6.55 19.45 -36.31
CA LEU A 219 -5.44 20.00 -35.55
C LEU A 219 -5.69 21.51 -35.37
N GLY A 220 -6.25 21.84 -34.22
CA GLY A 220 -6.76 23.18 -33.96
C GLY A 220 -7.83 23.60 -34.98
N ASP A 221 -7.73 24.87 -35.40
CA ASP A 221 -8.51 25.48 -36.46
C ASP A 221 -7.75 25.52 -37.83
N LYS A 222 -6.55 24.94 -37.88
CA LYS A 222 -5.65 25.05 -39.05
C LYS A 222 -5.79 23.89 -40.04
N LEU A 223 -6.04 22.70 -39.55
CA LEU A 223 -6.34 21.52 -40.36
C LEU A 223 -7.66 20.94 -39.86
N VAL A 224 -8.70 21.05 -40.69
CA VAL A 224 -10.06 20.62 -40.29
C VAL A 224 -10.62 19.76 -41.40
N TRP A 225 -11.04 18.56 -41.05
CA TRP A 225 -11.77 17.63 -41.90
C TRP A 225 -13.07 17.21 -41.20
N ASP A 226 -14.18 17.43 -41.90
CA ASP A 226 -15.53 17.21 -41.35
C ASP A 226 -16.11 15.83 -41.70
N GLY A 227 -15.32 14.95 -42.31
CA GLY A 227 -15.72 13.60 -42.70
C GLY A 227 -16.32 13.52 -44.11
N SER A 228 -16.45 14.64 -44.85
CA SER A 228 -17.10 14.65 -46.16
C SER A 228 -16.12 14.80 -47.34
N THR A 229 -15.30 15.82 -47.35
CA THR A 229 -14.38 16.12 -48.45
C THR A 229 -13.10 16.76 -47.91
N LEU A 230 -11.97 16.40 -48.49
CA LEU A 230 -10.71 17.12 -48.32
C LEU A 230 -10.67 18.32 -49.27
#